data_08bffe893d284b65afd183164da96cea
#
_entry.id   08bffe893d284b65afd183164da96cea
#
_cell.length_a   1.000
_cell.length_b   1.000
_cell.length_c   1.000
_cell.angle_alpha   90.00
_cell.angle_beta   90.00
_cell.angle_gamma   90.00
#
_symmetry.space_group_name_H-M   'P 1'
#
loop_
_entity.id
_entity.type
_entity.pdbx_description
1 polymer ?
#
loop_
_entity_poly.entity_id
_entity_poly.type
_entity_poly.pdbx_seq_one_letter_code
_entity_poly.pdbx_strand_id
1 'polypeptide(L)'
;MAQKPSIPKGTRDFSPVEMAKRNYIFNTIREVYALYGFQQIETPAMENLSTLMGKYGDEGDKLLFKILNSGDFLHGMTADEVANTSTTKLAAKFCEKGLRYDLTVPFARYVVQHRDELQLPFKRYQIQPVWRADRPQKGRYREFYQCDADVVGSDSLLNEVELMQIIDTVFTRFGIRVRLHINNRKILTGIAEIIGAADKIIDITVAIDKLDKIGIDKVNEELIANGLTTEQVKKLQPILMLSGSNDEKLATIVDVLAGSETGLKGVEETHFILNALKHSHMNNEIQLDLTLARGLNYYTGAIFEVKALDVQIGSITDRKS
;
A
#
# COMPACT_ATOMS: atom_id res chain seq x y z
N MET A 1 22.72 -38.23 -12.70
CA MET A 1 22.71 -37.04 -13.57
C MET A 1 22.92 -35.80 -12.73
N ALA A 2 23.85 -34.93 -13.05
CA ALA A 2 24.07 -33.68 -12.32
C ALA A 2 22.82 -32.78 -12.52
N GLN A 3 22.28 -32.28 -11.41
CA GLN A 3 21.14 -31.38 -11.42
C GLN A 3 21.58 -30.06 -12.08
N LYS A 4 20.85 -29.56 -13.10
CA LYS A 4 21.15 -28.26 -13.72
C LYS A 4 20.96 -27.16 -12.66
N PRO A 5 21.91 -26.22 -12.57
CA PRO A 5 21.76 -25.06 -11.71
C PRO A 5 20.47 -24.30 -12.03
N SER A 6 19.74 -23.85 -11.01
CA SER A 6 18.52 -23.09 -11.16
C SER A 6 18.38 -22.09 -10.01
N ILE A 7 17.65 -21.01 -10.24
CA ILE A 7 17.30 -20.02 -9.21
C ILE A 7 15.94 -20.36 -8.58
N PRO A 8 15.66 -19.92 -7.37
CA PRO A 8 14.36 -20.11 -6.74
C PRO A 8 13.22 -19.51 -7.58
N LYS A 9 12.08 -20.22 -7.61
CA LYS A 9 10.91 -19.75 -8.37
C LYS A 9 10.42 -18.40 -7.87
N GLY A 10 10.28 -17.44 -8.79
CA GLY A 10 9.81 -16.08 -8.47
C GLY A 10 10.94 -15.11 -8.11
N THR A 11 12.18 -15.52 -8.25
CA THR A 11 13.37 -14.64 -8.21
C THR A 11 13.97 -14.52 -9.61
N ARG A 12 14.94 -13.63 -9.81
CA ARG A 12 15.63 -13.46 -11.07
C ARG A 12 17.03 -12.88 -10.92
N ASP A 13 17.91 -13.26 -11.82
CA ASP A 13 19.20 -12.61 -12.01
C ASP A 13 19.02 -11.34 -12.85
N PHE A 14 19.95 -10.42 -12.74
CA PHE A 14 20.00 -9.19 -13.52
C PHE A 14 21.34 -9.11 -14.24
N SER A 15 21.29 -9.03 -15.57
CA SER A 15 22.46 -8.80 -16.41
C SER A 15 23.07 -7.40 -16.16
N PRO A 16 24.32 -7.16 -16.58
CA PRO A 16 24.93 -5.83 -16.43
C PRO A 16 24.11 -4.70 -17.07
N VAL A 17 23.47 -4.96 -18.23
CA VAL A 17 22.61 -3.98 -18.91
C VAL A 17 21.35 -3.69 -18.08
N GLU A 18 20.74 -4.72 -17.52
CA GLU A 18 19.57 -4.55 -16.63
C GLU A 18 19.97 -3.80 -15.35
N MET A 19 21.15 -4.09 -14.79
CA MET A 19 21.66 -3.37 -13.63
C MET A 19 21.93 -1.88 -13.91
N ALA A 20 22.43 -1.53 -15.10
CA ALA A 20 22.59 -0.14 -15.50
C ALA A 20 21.22 0.60 -15.53
N LYS A 21 20.19 -0.03 -16.09
CA LYS A 21 18.82 0.52 -16.09
C LYS A 21 18.25 0.66 -14.68
N ARG A 22 18.45 -0.35 -13.82
CA ARG A 22 17.99 -0.32 -12.42
C ARG A 22 18.67 0.80 -11.62
N ASN A 23 19.99 0.94 -11.81
CA ASN A 23 20.75 2.00 -11.14
C ASN A 23 20.30 3.39 -11.59
N TYR A 24 19.99 3.59 -12.88
CA TYR A 24 19.38 4.82 -13.36
C TYR A 24 18.07 5.13 -12.63
N ILE A 25 17.17 4.14 -12.51
CA ILE A 25 15.89 4.31 -11.79
C ILE A 25 16.15 4.67 -10.32
N PHE A 26 17.00 3.90 -9.64
CA PHE A 26 17.26 4.12 -8.20
C PHE A 26 17.95 5.47 -7.94
N ASN A 27 18.88 5.86 -8.79
CA ASN A 27 19.59 7.13 -8.63
C ASN A 27 18.66 8.32 -8.86
N THR A 28 17.80 8.26 -9.89
CA THR A 28 16.79 9.30 -10.13
C THR A 28 15.85 9.45 -8.93
N ILE A 29 15.38 8.34 -8.35
CA ILE A 29 14.51 8.37 -7.16
C ILE A 29 15.26 8.94 -5.95
N ARG A 30 16.52 8.53 -5.70
CA ARG A 30 17.35 9.06 -4.60
C ARG A 30 17.55 10.56 -4.70
N GLU A 31 17.86 11.05 -5.90
CA GLU A 31 18.02 12.47 -6.16
C GLU A 31 16.74 13.25 -5.85
N VAL A 32 15.58 12.74 -6.27
CA VAL A 32 14.29 13.39 -5.98
C VAL A 32 14.01 13.37 -4.49
N TYR A 33 14.19 12.24 -3.80
CA TYR A 33 14.02 12.18 -2.34
C TYR A 33 14.92 13.18 -1.61
N ALA A 34 16.18 13.31 -2.05
CA ALA A 34 17.12 14.25 -1.46
C ALA A 34 16.70 15.73 -1.66
N LEU A 35 16.11 16.09 -2.83
CA LEU A 35 15.55 17.42 -3.09
C LEU A 35 14.46 17.81 -2.10
N TYR A 36 13.68 16.85 -1.63
CA TYR A 36 12.59 17.04 -0.66
C TYR A 36 13.04 16.83 0.79
N GLY A 37 14.35 16.68 1.03
CA GLY A 37 14.93 16.58 2.38
C GLY A 37 14.75 15.22 3.05
N PHE A 38 14.43 14.15 2.29
CA PHE A 38 14.36 12.81 2.83
C PHE A 38 15.75 12.23 3.06
N GLN A 39 15.96 11.59 4.21
CA GLN A 39 17.22 10.97 4.61
C GLN A 39 17.19 9.46 4.35
N GLN A 40 18.28 8.92 3.82
CA GLN A 40 18.38 7.48 3.58
C GLN A 40 18.59 6.73 4.89
N ILE A 41 17.81 5.68 5.10
CA ILE A 41 18.09 4.66 6.12
C ILE A 41 18.06 3.28 5.49
N GLU A 42 18.60 2.30 6.18
CA GLU A 42 18.48 0.88 5.85
C GLU A 42 18.11 0.09 7.09
N THR A 43 17.32 -0.96 6.91
CA THR A 43 16.98 -1.92 7.95
C THR A 43 17.41 -3.33 7.52
N PRO A 44 17.63 -4.26 8.45
CA PRO A 44 17.99 -5.64 8.11
C PRO A 44 16.97 -6.31 7.18
N ALA A 45 17.44 -7.20 6.31
CA ALA A 45 16.57 -8.03 5.48
C ALA A 45 15.71 -9.01 6.31
N MET A 46 16.25 -9.43 7.47
CA MET A 46 15.60 -10.30 8.44
C MET A 46 15.08 -9.49 9.61
N GLU A 47 13.84 -9.76 10.00
CA GLU A 47 13.21 -9.24 11.21
C GLU A 47 12.81 -10.40 12.13
N ASN A 48 12.65 -10.12 13.43
CA ASN A 48 12.04 -11.08 14.33
C ASN A 48 10.61 -11.40 13.83
N LEU A 49 10.27 -12.69 13.80
CA LEU A 49 8.96 -13.11 13.31
C LEU A 49 7.82 -12.51 14.12
N SER A 50 8.02 -12.30 15.43
CA SER A 50 7.07 -11.59 16.31
C SER A 50 6.81 -10.12 15.91
N THR A 51 7.78 -9.48 15.25
CA THR A 51 7.61 -8.11 14.71
C THR A 51 6.75 -8.11 13.45
N LEU A 52 6.87 -9.15 12.61
CA LEU A 52 6.18 -9.24 11.33
C LEU A 52 4.75 -9.78 11.45
N MET A 53 4.54 -10.80 12.32
CA MET A 53 3.26 -11.49 12.44
C MET A 53 2.15 -10.58 12.98
N GLY A 54 0.93 -10.76 12.45
CA GLY A 54 -0.26 -10.01 12.86
C GLY A 54 -0.31 -8.56 12.35
N LYS A 55 0.62 -8.15 11.48
CA LYS A 55 0.67 -6.78 10.94
C LYS A 55 0.03 -6.66 9.55
N TYR A 56 -0.04 -7.76 8.82
CA TYR A 56 -0.47 -7.79 7.41
C TYR A 56 -1.84 -8.47 7.22
N GLY A 57 -2.53 -8.83 8.30
CA GLY A 57 -3.73 -9.63 8.29
C GLY A 57 -3.44 -11.10 7.93
N ASP A 58 -4.47 -11.97 8.03
CA ASP A 58 -4.32 -13.42 7.87
C ASP A 58 -3.74 -13.84 6.51
N GLU A 59 -4.07 -13.11 5.44
CA GLU A 59 -3.53 -13.40 4.11
C GLU A 59 -2.05 -12.99 4.00
N GLY A 60 -1.70 -11.80 4.49
CA GLY A 60 -0.32 -11.32 4.47
C GLY A 60 0.60 -12.19 5.33
N ASP A 61 0.16 -12.64 6.49
CA ASP A 61 0.93 -13.53 7.36
C ASP A 61 1.26 -14.89 6.71
N LYS A 62 0.39 -15.37 5.79
CA LYS A 62 0.66 -16.58 4.99
C LYS A 62 1.73 -16.35 3.92
N LEU A 63 1.94 -15.10 3.53
CA LEU A 63 2.90 -14.71 2.50
C LEU A 63 4.29 -14.37 3.06
N LEU A 64 4.48 -14.40 4.37
CA LEU A 64 5.78 -14.21 5.01
C LEU A 64 6.72 -15.39 4.75
N PHE A 65 7.91 -15.12 4.26
CA PHE A 65 9.00 -16.10 4.25
C PHE A 65 9.55 -16.24 5.66
N LYS A 66 9.35 -17.40 6.26
CA LYS A 66 9.87 -17.76 7.57
C LYS A 66 11.24 -18.43 7.42
N ILE A 67 12.19 -18.05 8.26
CA ILE A 67 13.56 -18.58 8.24
C ILE A 67 13.71 -19.62 9.35
N LEU A 68 14.01 -20.85 8.95
CA LEU A 68 14.26 -21.93 9.87
C LEU A 68 15.47 -21.61 10.77
N ASN A 69 15.37 -21.85 12.06
CA ASN A 69 16.48 -21.63 12.99
C ASN A 69 17.69 -22.47 12.61
N SER A 70 18.88 -21.92 12.76
CA SER A 70 20.14 -22.61 12.47
C SER A 70 20.44 -23.66 13.55
N GLY A 71 21.16 -24.69 13.17
CA GLY A 71 21.53 -25.80 14.06
C GLY A 71 20.42 -26.83 14.21
N ASP A 72 20.31 -27.42 15.39
CA ASP A 72 19.26 -28.40 15.72
C ASP A 72 17.95 -27.67 16.06
N PHE A 73 17.13 -27.36 15.04
CA PHE A 73 15.87 -26.69 15.21
C PHE A 73 14.77 -27.54 15.86
N LEU A 74 15.02 -28.86 16.05
CA LEU A 74 14.15 -29.77 16.80
C LEU A 74 14.54 -29.87 18.26
N HIS A 75 15.64 -29.25 18.67
CA HIS A 75 16.11 -29.31 20.04
C HIS A 75 15.02 -29.03 21.07
N GLY A 76 14.85 -29.94 22.03
CA GLY A 76 13.83 -29.83 23.07
C GLY A 76 12.42 -30.23 22.66
N MET A 77 12.20 -30.82 21.48
CA MET A 77 10.93 -31.37 21.05
C MET A 77 10.97 -32.87 20.84
N THR A 78 9.92 -33.54 21.28
CA THR A 78 9.70 -34.97 21.01
C THR A 78 9.02 -35.19 19.66
N ALA A 79 9.17 -36.39 19.09
CA ALA A 79 8.51 -36.78 17.86
C ALA A 79 6.96 -36.65 17.96
N ASP A 80 6.39 -36.98 19.13
CA ASP A 80 4.96 -36.89 19.40
C ASP A 80 4.49 -35.43 19.45
N GLU A 81 5.27 -34.52 20.03
CA GLU A 81 4.96 -33.08 20.02
C GLU A 81 4.96 -32.52 18.60
N VAL A 82 5.93 -32.92 17.77
CA VAL A 82 5.97 -32.53 16.36
C VAL A 82 4.75 -33.05 15.60
N ALA A 83 4.40 -34.33 15.80
CA ALA A 83 3.27 -34.96 15.11
C ALA A 83 1.91 -34.37 15.51
N ASN A 84 1.76 -33.93 16.77
CA ASN A 84 0.47 -33.47 17.31
C ASN A 84 0.33 -31.93 17.36
N THR A 85 1.34 -31.17 16.92
CA THR A 85 1.30 -29.70 16.91
C THR A 85 0.92 -29.20 15.52
N SER A 86 0.02 -28.20 15.44
CA SER A 86 -0.34 -27.59 14.17
C SER A 86 0.88 -26.93 13.49
N THR A 87 0.90 -26.95 12.14
CA THR A 87 2.00 -26.39 11.34
C THR A 87 2.29 -24.91 11.65
N THR A 88 1.27 -24.13 11.99
CA THR A 88 1.42 -22.72 12.38
C THR A 88 2.19 -22.58 13.70
N LYS A 89 1.87 -23.41 14.69
CA LYS A 89 2.57 -23.43 15.98
C LYS A 89 3.99 -23.98 15.86
N LEU A 90 4.20 -25.00 15.02
CA LEU A 90 5.54 -25.50 14.71
C LEU A 90 6.38 -24.44 14.02
N ALA A 91 5.84 -23.74 13.03
CA ALA A 91 6.54 -22.65 12.36
C ALA A 91 6.99 -21.55 13.33
N ALA A 92 6.17 -21.20 14.34
CA ALA A 92 6.52 -20.22 15.36
C ALA A 92 7.66 -20.72 16.29
N LYS A 93 7.75 -22.03 16.53
CA LYS A 93 8.86 -22.64 17.33
C LYS A 93 10.16 -22.77 16.53
N PHE A 94 10.07 -23.12 15.24
CA PHE A 94 11.23 -23.40 14.39
C PHE A 94 11.78 -22.16 13.68
N CYS A 95 11.03 -21.08 13.64
CA CYS A 95 11.38 -19.86 12.91
C CYS A 95 11.24 -18.64 13.84
N GLU A 96 12.34 -18.18 14.37
CA GLU A 96 12.38 -16.94 15.16
C GLU A 96 12.41 -15.71 14.28
N LYS A 97 12.79 -15.86 13.01
CA LYS A 97 13.02 -14.79 12.04
C LYS A 97 12.24 -15.03 10.77
N GLY A 98 11.94 -13.95 10.06
CA GLY A 98 11.40 -13.97 8.71
C GLY A 98 12.06 -12.92 7.84
N LEU A 99 11.91 -13.06 6.52
CA LEU A 99 12.27 -11.99 5.59
C LEU A 99 11.19 -10.90 5.64
N ARG A 100 11.61 -9.64 5.64
CA ARG A 100 10.66 -8.51 5.65
C ARG A 100 9.74 -8.54 4.43
N TYR A 101 8.47 -8.34 4.67
CA TYR A 101 7.41 -8.34 3.66
C TYR A 101 7.29 -6.99 2.94
N ASP A 102 7.59 -5.92 3.65
CA ASP A 102 7.65 -4.52 3.21
C ASP A 102 8.74 -3.75 3.97
N LEU A 103 8.84 -2.46 3.72
CA LEU A 103 9.74 -1.57 4.45
C LEU A 103 9.03 -0.79 5.57
N THR A 104 7.70 -0.83 5.64
CA THR A 104 6.89 -0.08 6.60
C THR A 104 7.02 -0.63 8.02
N VAL A 105 6.84 -1.95 8.21
CA VAL A 105 6.94 -2.58 9.54
C VAL A 105 8.35 -2.49 10.11
N PRO A 106 9.43 -2.79 9.35
CA PRO A 106 10.81 -2.53 9.79
C PRO A 106 11.06 -1.07 10.16
N PHE A 107 10.49 -0.12 9.42
CA PHE A 107 10.61 1.30 9.72
C PHE A 107 9.89 1.68 11.02
N ALA A 108 8.67 1.17 11.23
CA ALA A 108 7.97 1.40 12.50
C ALA A 108 8.77 0.91 13.71
N ARG A 109 9.37 -0.31 13.60
CA ARG A 109 10.28 -0.83 14.62
C ARG A 109 11.51 0.06 14.80
N TYR A 110 12.11 0.55 13.70
CA TYR A 110 13.26 1.48 13.72
C TYR A 110 12.91 2.75 14.48
N VAL A 111 11.77 3.39 14.18
CA VAL A 111 11.32 4.61 14.86
C VAL A 111 11.15 4.39 16.37
N VAL A 112 10.56 3.27 16.77
CA VAL A 112 10.40 2.95 18.20
C VAL A 112 11.75 2.77 18.90
N GLN A 113 12.70 2.07 18.26
CA GLN A 113 14.02 1.80 18.84
C GLN A 113 14.92 3.03 18.92
N HIS A 114 14.80 3.97 17.98
CA HIS A 114 15.62 5.18 17.88
C HIS A 114 14.85 6.45 18.26
N ARG A 115 13.72 6.30 18.95
CA ARG A 115 12.81 7.40 19.24
C ARG A 115 13.48 8.62 19.86
N ASP A 116 14.44 8.41 20.77
CA ASP A 116 15.12 9.48 21.48
C ASP A 116 16.30 10.11 20.67
N GLU A 117 16.64 9.50 19.53
CA GLU A 117 17.70 9.97 18.62
C GLU A 117 17.11 10.74 17.42
N LEU A 118 15.82 10.51 17.09
CA LEU A 118 15.18 11.08 15.92
C LEU A 118 14.66 12.48 16.18
N GLN A 119 14.98 13.40 15.27
CA GLN A 119 14.37 14.73 15.23
C GLN A 119 13.06 14.67 14.43
N LEU A 120 11.95 15.07 15.03
CA LEU A 120 10.65 15.13 14.37
C LEU A 120 10.36 16.53 13.80
N PRO A 121 9.70 16.64 12.65
CA PRO A 121 9.27 15.53 11.79
C PRO A 121 10.45 14.85 11.10
N PHE A 122 10.44 13.51 11.09
CA PHE A 122 11.49 12.71 10.46
C PHE A 122 11.04 12.24 9.08
N LYS A 123 11.75 12.66 8.04
CA LYS A 123 11.55 12.26 6.65
C LYS A 123 12.62 11.24 6.27
N ARG A 124 12.23 10.01 6.01
CA ARG A 124 13.17 8.96 5.59
C ARG A 124 12.81 8.37 4.24
N TYR A 125 13.79 7.82 3.52
CA TYR A 125 13.55 6.91 2.42
C TYR A 125 14.37 5.64 2.54
N GLN A 126 13.87 4.56 1.94
CA GLN A 126 14.57 3.29 1.77
C GLN A 126 14.37 2.77 0.34
N ILE A 127 15.45 2.26 -0.26
CA ILE A 127 15.41 1.54 -1.54
C ILE A 127 16.06 0.19 -1.31
N GLN A 128 15.27 -0.80 -0.95
CA GLN A 128 15.75 -2.11 -0.53
C GLN A 128 14.84 -3.24 -1.02
N PRO A 129 15.34 -4.49 -1.12
CA PRO A 129 14.53 -5.64 -1.50
C PRO A 129 13.58 -6.05 -0.38
N VAL A 130 12.44 -6.61 -0.79
CA VAL A 130 11.42 -7.22 0.08
C VAL A 130 11.00 -8.56 -0.49
N TRP A 131 10.38 -9.42 0.33
CA TRP A 131 10.06 -10.78 -0.05
C TRP A 131 8.62 -11.14 0.30
N ARG A 132 7.89 -11.65 -0.71
CA ARG A 132 6.51 -12.11 -0.55
C ARG A 132 6.33 -13.47 -1.19
N ALA A 133 5.78 -14.43 -0.47
CA ALA A 133 5.55 -15.78 -0.96
C ALA A 133 4.36 -15.89 -1.95
N ASP A 134 4.06 -14.83 -2.66
CA ASP A 134 3.05 -14.76 -3.70
C ASP A 134 3.23 -15.82 -4.78
N ARG A 135 2.14 -16.20 -5.45
CA ARG A 135 2.22 -16.99 -6.66
C ARG A 135 2.85 -16.15 -7.77
N PRO A 136 4.04 -16.55 -8.29
CA PRO A 136 4.72 -15.79 -9.32
C PRO A 136 3.89 -15.70 -10.60
N GLN A 137 3.82 -14.50 -11.18
CA GLN A 137 3.20 -14.24 -12.47
C GLN A 137 3.91 -13.08 -13.16
N LYS A 138 3.55 -12.75 -14.40
CA LYS A 138 4.17 -11.62 -15.13
C LYS A 138 4.05 -10.32 -14.30
N GLY A 139 5.20 -9.72 -14.01
CA GLY A 139 5.29 -8.48 -13.22
C GLY A 139 5.17 -8.68 -11.70
N ARG A 140 4.97 -9.92 -11.19
CA ARG A 140 4.90 -10.21 -9.76
C ARG A 140 5.94 -11.26 -9.38
N TYR A 141 6.95 -10.81 -8.66
CA TYR A 141 8.07 -11.62 -8.18
C TYR A 141 7.94 -11.87 -6.67
N ARG A 142 8.67 -12.87 -6.18
CA ARG A 142 8.79 -13.16 -4.74
C ARG A 142 9.86 -12.32 -4.05
N GLU A 143 10.81 -11.81 -4.83
CA GLU A 143 11.83 -10.86 -4.41
C GLU A 143 11.76 -9.64 -5.35
N PHE A 144 11.57 -8.46 -4.78
CA PHE A 144 11.50 -7.21 -5.54
C PHE A 144 11.92 -6.03 -4.66
N TYR A 145 12.24 -4.91 -5.28
CA TYR A 145 12.61 -3.68 -4.57
C TYR A 145 11.38 -2.81 -4.31
N GLN A 146 11.33 -2.24 -3.11
CA GLN A 146 10.50 -1.10 -2.80
C GLN A 146 11.36 0.16 -2.68
N CYS A 147 10.80 1.28 -3.11
CA CYS A 147 11.36 2.61 -2.99
C CYS A 147 10.38 3.42 -2.13
N ASP A 148 10.52 3.34 -0.84
CA ASP A 148 9.57 3.92 0.12
C ASP A 148 10.10 5.24 0.66
N ALA A 149 9.21 6.24 0.77
CA ALA A 149 9.44 7.50 1.45
C ALA A 149 8.34 7.72 2.49
N ASP A 150 8.70 7.99 3.73
CA ASP A 150 7.77 8.18 4.83
C ASP A 150 8.13 9.41 5.65
N VAL A 151 7.10 10.03 6.23
CA VAL A 151 7.20 11.12 7.20
C VAL A 151 6.56 10.67 8.50
N VAL A 152 7.24 10.85 9.62
CA VAL A 152 6.71 10.56 10.96
C VAL A 152 6.85 11.79 11.85
N GLY A 153 5.87 12.00 12.73
CA GLY A 153 5.87 13.11 13.69
C GLY A 153 5.32 14.43 13.14
N SER A 154 4.46 14.36 12.10
CA SER A 154 3.70 15.49 11.57
C SER A 154 2.36 15.02 11.06
N ASP A 155 1.30 15.73 11.38
CA ASP A 155 -0.07 15.55 10.90
C ASP A 155 -0.47 16.58 9.82
N SER A 156 0.50 17.36 9.33
CA SER A 156 0.28 18.36 8.30
C SER A 156 -0.05 17.72 6.96
N LEU A 157 -1.16 18.13 6.34
CA LEU A 157 -1.54 17.71 4.98
C LEU A 157 -0.57 18.18 3.88
N LEU A 158 0.38 19.05 4.21
CA LEU A 158 1.47 19.39 3.30
C LEU A 158 2.41 18.19 3.05
N ASN A 159 2.43 17.20 3.93
CA ASN A 159 3.16 15.96 3.69
C ASN A 159 2.57 15.19 2.49
N GLU A 160 1.24 15.16 2.38
CA GLU A 160 0.53 14.54 1.25
C GLU A 160 0.81 15.29 -0.06
N VAL A 161 0.78 16.62 -0.01
CA VAL A 161 1.10 17.47 -1.16
C VAL A 161 2.54 17.19 -1.64
N GLU A 162 3.50 17.16 -0.73
CA GLU A 162 4.90 16.90 -1.03
C GLU A 162 5.12 15.49 -1.63
N LEU A 163 4.47 14.47 -1.06
CA LEU A 163 4.56 13.10 -1.61
C LEU A 163 4.00 13.02 -3.03
N MET A 164 2.91 13.72 -3.34
CA MET A 164 2.38 13.78 -4.72
C MET A 164 3.32 14.52 -5.66
N GLN A 165 3.96 15.60 -5.22
CA GLN A 165 4.99 16.32 -5.99
C GLN A 165 6.23 15.45 -6.25
N ILE A 166 6.65 14.65 -5.27
CA ILE A 166 7.75 13.69 -5.43
C ILE A 166 7.41 12.69 -6.53
N ILE A 167 6.21 12.11 -6.49
CA ILE A 167 5.74 11.17 -7.51
C ILE A 167 5.74 11.83 -8.89
N ASP A 168 5.14 13.01 -9.02
CA ASP A 168 5.11 13.77 -10.26
C ASP A 168 6.51 14.02 -10.82
N THR A 169 7.42 14.48 -9.96
CA THR A 169 8.82 14.76 -10.32
C THR A 169 9.55 13.51 -10.81
N VAL A 170 9.38 12.37 -10.11
CA VAL A 170 10.01 11.10 -10.50
C VAL A 170 9.55 10.65 -11.87
N PHE A 171 8.23 10.60 -12.11
CA PHE A 171 7.69 10.12 -13.40
C PHE A 171 7.96 11.10 -14.54
N THR A 172 7.97 12.40 -14.27
CA THR A 172 8.40 13.43 -15.23
C THR A 172 9.86 13.22 -15.67
N ARG A 173 10.78 12.96 -14.72
CA ARG A 173 12.19 12.66 -15.03
C ARG A 173 12.37 11.36 -15.81
N PHE A 174 11.50 10.38 -15.60
CA PHE A 174 11.51 9.15 -16.39
C PHE A 174 10.89 9.32 -17.78
N GLY A 175 10.22 10.43 -18.07
CA GLY A 175 9.46 10.63 -19.31
C GLY A 175 8.25 9.69 -19.42
N ILE A 176 7.70 9.23 -18.29
CA ILE A 176 6.54 8.33 -18.22
C ILE A 176 5.33 9.15 -17.83
N ARG A 177 4.31 9.14 -18.69
CA ARG A 177 3.03 9.82 -18.38
C ARG A 177 2.22 8.94 -17.43
N VAL A 178 1.77 9.56 -16.34
CA VAL A 178 0.96 8.88 -15.33
C VAL A 178 -0.27 9.73 -14.96
N ARG A 179 -1.23 9.08 -14.31
CA ARG A 179 -2.32 9.75 -13.63
C ARG A 179 -2.24 9.41 -12.15
N LEU A 180 -2.29 10.44 -11.31
CA LEU A 180 -2.30 10.31 -9.87
C LEU A 180 -3.75 10.29 -9.39
N HIS A 181 -4.20 9.16 -8.87
CA HIS A 181 -5.52 9.03 -8.28
C HIS A 181 -5.43 9.35 -6.80
N ILE A 182 -6.38 10.11 -6.29
CA ILE A 182 -6.52 10.45 -4.87
C ILE A 182 -7.92 10.10 -4.38
N ASN A 183 -8.01 9.57 -3.17
CA ASN A 183 -9.24 9.45 -2.39
C ASN A 183 -8.89 9.66 -0.90
N ASN A 184 -9.87 9.55 -0.02
CA ASN A 184 -9.67 9.62 1.43
C ASN A 184 -10.50 8.54 2.14
N ARG A 185 -9.86 7.83 3.08
CA ARG A 185 -10.54 6.79 3.87
C ARG A 185 -11.75 7.32 4.62
N LYS A 186 -11.69 8.57 5.09
CA LYS A 186 -12.78 9.23 5.78
C LYS A 186 -13.98 9.48 4.87
N ILE A 187 -13.77 9.79 3.58
CA ILE A 187 -14.84 9.87 2.58
C ILE A 187 -15.53 8.51 2.44
N LEU A 188 -14.76 7.43 2.28
CA LEU A 188 -15.32 6.08 2.17
C LEU A 188 -16.09 5.67 3.44
N THR A 189 -15.57 6.04 4.62
CA THR A 189 -16.26 5.82 5.89
C THR A 189 -17.58 6.60 5.94
N GLY A 190 -17.56 7.87 5.56
CA GLY A 190 -18.76 8.70 5.51
C GLY A 190 -19.82 8.16 4.54
N ILE A 191 -19.41 7.64 3.38
CA ILE A 191 -20.31 6.98 2.44
C ILE A 191 -20.98 5.76 3.12
N ALA A 192 -20.20 4.93 3.82
CA ALA A 192 -20.74 3.77 4.54
C ALA A 192 -21.73 4.20 5.65
N GLU A 193 -21.46 5.30 6.36
CA GLU A 193 -22.36 5.88 7.36
C GLU A 193 -23.68 6.34 6.73
N ILE A 194 -23.64 7.10 5.65
CA ILE A 194 -24.83 7.68 4.99
C ILE A 194 -25.73 6.60 4.37
N ILE A 195 -25.17 5.52 3.85
CA ILE A 195 -25.97 4.40 3.34
C ILE A 195 -26.48 3.48 4.46
N GLY A 196 -26.10 3.72 5.73
CA GLY A 196 -26.49 2.91 6.88
C GLY A 196 -25.78 1.56 6.94
N ALA A 197 -24.51 1.47 6.54
CA ALA A 197 -23.69 0.26 6.53
C ALA A 197 -22.27 0.51 7.08
N ALA A 198 -22.15 1.33 8.13
CA ALA A 198 -20.88 1.70 8.74
C ALA A 198 -20.08 0.49 9.25
N ASP A 199 -20.75 -0.53 9.77
CA ASP A 199 -20.16 -1.80 10.21
C ASP A 199 -19.61 -2.65 9.06
N LYS A 200 -19.95 -2.34 7.81
CA LYS A 200 -19.57 -3.05 6.58
C LYS A 200 -18.49 -2.32 5.76
N ILE A 201 -17.83 -1.31 6.32
CA ILE A 201 -16.83 -0.49 5.59
C ILE A 201 -15.73 -1.34 4.95
N ILE A 202 -15.29 -2.42 5.58
CA ILE A 202 -14.27 -3.32 5.05
C ILE A 202 -14.81 -4.06 3.82
N ASP A 203 -16.00 -4.64 3.93
CA ASP A 203 -16.64 -5.37 2.83
C ASP A 203 -16.90 -4.45 1.64
N ILE A 204 -17.38 -3.22 1.91
CA ILE A 204 -17.62 -2.18 0.90
C ILE A 204 -16.32 -1.83 0.17
N THR A 205 -15.25 -1.54 0.91
CA THR A 205 -13.98 -1.13 0.30
C THR A 205 -13.30 -2.25 -0.48
N VAL A 206 -13.37 -3.50 0.00
CA VAL A 206 -12.85 -4.68 -0.70
C VAL A 206 -13.61 -4.95 -2.00
N ALA A 207 -14.92 -4.78 -2.00
CA ALA A 207 -15.74 -4.95 -3.21
C ALA A 207 -15.47 -3.83 -4.23
N ILE A 208 -15.42 -2.57 -3.78
CA ILE A 208 -15.16 -1.40 -4.64
C ILE A 208 -13.77 -1.49 -5.29
N ASP A 209 -12.74 -1.93 -4.59
CA ASP A 209 -11.36 -2.09 -5.14
C ASP A 209 -11.30 -3.06 -6.34
N LYS A 210 -12.34 -3.87 -6.52
CA LYS A 210 -12.46 -4.78 -7.65
C LYS A 210 -13.22 -4.20 -8.84
N LEU A 211 -13.81 -3.01 -8.71
CA LEU A 211 -14.73 -2.42 -9.70
C LEU A 211 -14.13 -2.41 -11.11
N ASP A 212 -12.90 -1.94 -11.26
CA ASP A 212 -12.20 -1.88 -12.55
C ASP A 212 -11.98 -3.29 -13.18
N LYS A 213 -11.97 -4.35 -12.37
CA LYS A 213 -11.65 -5.72 -12.81
C LYS A 213 -12.88 -6.54 -13.13
N ILE A 214 -13.94 -6.40 -12.33
CA ILE A 214 -15.11 -7.28 -12.41
C ILE A 214 -16.38 -6.56 -12.86
N GLY A 215 -16.38 -5.22 -12.87
CA GLY A 215 -17.52 -4.39 -13.26
C GLY A 215 -18.56 -4.22 -12.15
N ILE A 216 -19.44 -3.22 -12.34
CA ILE A 216 -20.40 -2.77 -11.32
C ILE A 216 -21.40 -3.86 -10.90
N ASP A 217 -21.86 -4.68 -11.85
CA ASP A 217 -22.88 -5.70 -11.56
C ASP A 217 -22.35 -6.74 -10.58
N LYS A 218 -21.11 -7.24 -10.80
CA LYS A 218 -20.46 -8.20 -9.91
C LYS A 218 -20.08 -7.59 -8.57
N VAL A 219 -19.71 -6.31 -8.54
CA VAL A 219 -19.49 -5.58 -7.29
C VAL A 219 -20.78 -5.53 -6.49
N ASN A 220 -21.92 -5.23 -7.12
CA ASN A 220 -23.22 -5.21 -6.46
C ASN A 220 -23.61 -6.58 -5.90
N GLU A 221 -23.40 -7.65 -6.68
CA GLU A 221 -23.63 -9.03 -6.22
C GLU A 221 -22.76 -9.35 -4.98
N GLU A 222 -21.48 -8.98 -5.00
CA GLU A 222 -20.57 -9.19 -3.88
C GLU A 222 -20.98 -8.38 -2.64
N LEU A 223 -21.38 -7.13 -2.80
CA LEU A 223 -21.88 -6.30 -1.70
C LEU A 223 -23.12 -6.89 -1.05
N ILE A 224 -24.09 -7.39 -1.85
CA ILE A 224 -25.29 -8.05 -1.34
C ILE A 224 -24.90 -9.36 -0.63
N ALA A 225 -24.01 -10.16 -1.19
CA ALA A 225 -23.52 -11.40 -0.58
C ALA A 225 -22.83 -11.13 0.78
N ASN A 226 -22.18 -9.97 0.94
CA ASN A 226 -21.55 -9.52 2.18
C ASN A 226 -22.54 -8.86 3.16
N GLY A 227 -23.85 -8.89 2.84
CA GLY A 227 -24.92 -8.49 3.76
C GLY A 227 -25.42 -7.06 3.62
N LEU A 228 -25.09 -6.34 2.54
CA LEU A 228 -25.75 -5.09 2.21
C LEU A 228 -27.14 -5.35 1.62
N THR A 229 -28.09 -4.49 1.93
CA THR A 229 -29.41 -4.51 1.31
C THR A 229 -29.36 -3.94 -0.11
N THR A 230 -30.30 -4.34 -0.95
CA THR A 230 -30.46 -3.78 -2.31
C THR A 230 -30.62 -2.26 -2.30
N GLU A 231 -31.26 -1.71 -1.26
CA GLU A 231 -31.45 -0.25 -1.10
C GLU A 231 -30.14 0.45 -0.80
N GLN A 232 -29.29 -0.12 0.09
CA GLN A 232 -27.96 0.41 0.38
C GLN A 232 -27.06 0.42 -0.87
N VAL A 233 -27.09 -0.68 -1.63
CA VAL A 233 -26.33 -0.77 -2.88
C VAL A 233 -26.83 0.26 -3.91
N LYS A 234 -28.14 0.49 -4.05
CA LYS A 234 -28.70 1.52 -4.92
C LYS A 234 -28.27 2.93 -4.53
N LYS A 235 -28.14 3.23 -3.23
CA LYS A 235 -27.63 4.52 -2.75
C LYS A 235 -26.14 4.70 -3.04
N LEU A 236 -25.36 3.61 -3.02
CA LEU A 236 -23.91 3.63 -3.26
C LEU A 236 -23.55 3.86 -4.74
N GLN A 237 -24.31 3.27 -5.67
CA GLN A 237 -24.00 3.31 -7.11
C GLN A 237 -23.77 4.71 -7.70
N PRO A 238 -24.64 5.71 -7.49
CA PRO A 238 -24.44 7.05 -8.07
C PRO A 238 -23.14 7.70 -7.59
N ILE A 239 -22.71 7.37 -6.36
CA ILE A 239 -21.48 7.89 -5.77
C ILE A 239 -20.26 7.27 -6.47
N LEU A 240 -20.28 5.96 -6.70
CA LEU A 240 -19.19 5.25 -7.38
C LEU A 240 -19.06 5.62 -8.85
N MET A 241 -20.19 5.97 -9.49
CA MET A 241 -20.24 6.34 -10.90
C MET A 241 -20.10 7.85 -11.13
N LEU A 242 -19.78 8.62 -10.08
CA LEU A 242 -19.65 10.06 -10.16
C LEU A 242 -18.54 10.46 -11.14
N SER A 243 -18.90 11.24 -12.14
CA SER A 243 -18.00 11.74 -13.20
C SER A 243 -17.89 13.25 -13.16
N GLY A 244 -16.95 13.81 -13.90
CA GLY A 244 -16.69 15.24 -13.96
C GLY A 244 -15.31 15.63 -13.42
N SER A 245 -15.08 16.92 -13.30
CA SER A 245 -13.86 17.50 -12.71
C SER A 245 -13.75 17.18 -11.21
N ASN A 246 -12.57 17.34 -10.65
CA ASN A 246 -12.35 17.13 -9.20
C ASN A 246 -13.25 18.06 -8.37
N ASP A 247 -13.42 19.31 -8.80
CA ASP A 247 -14.24 20.30 -8.09
C ASP A 247 -15.73 19.94 -8.12
N GLU A 248 -16.26 19.51 -9.27
CA GLU A 248 -17.66 19.05 -9.41
C GLU A 248 -17.91 17.81 -8.53
N LYS A 249 -16.98 16.87 -8.52
CA LYS A 249 -17.07 15.68 -7.68
C LYS A 249 -17.06 16.05 -6.19
N LEU A 250 -16.15 16.93 -5.76
CA LEU A 250 -16.09 17.39 -4.37
C LEU A 250 -17.37 18.10 -3.94
N ALA A 251 -17.90 19.00 -4.79
CA ALA A 251 -19.16 19.70 -4.50
C ALA A 251 -20.31 18.71 -4.30
N THR A 252 -20.46 17.73 -5.20
CA THR A 252 -21.48 16.69 -5.07
C THR A 252 -21.31 15.85 -3.81
N ILE A 253 -20.07 15.47 -3.47
CA ILE A 253 -19.80 14.64 -2.30
C ILE A 253 -20.04 15.39 -0.98
N VAL A 254 -19.83 16.70 -0.92
CA VAL A 254 -20.22 17.53 0.24
C VAL A 254 -21.71 17.35 0.54
N ASP A 255 -22.57 17.50 -0.49
CA ASP A 255 -24.02 17.36 -0.32
C ASP A 255 -24.42 15.94 0.10
N VAL A 256 -23.80 14.93 -0.51
CA VAL A 256 -24.05 13.52 -0.16
C VAL A 256 -23.64 13.20 1.28
N LEU A 257 -22.54 13.77 1.75
CA LEU A 257 -21.97 13.49 3.07
C LEU A 257 -22.42 14.46 4.15
N ALA A 258 -23.40 15.32 3.91
CA ALA A 258 -23.89 16.34 4.87
C ALA A 258 -24.27 15.74 6.25
N GLY A 259 -24.66 14.46 6.32
CA GLY A 259 -24.99 13.76 7.56
C GLY A 259 -23.82 13.00 8.22
N SER A 260 -22.59 13.09 7.68
CA SER A 260 -21.39 12.40 8.20
C SER A 260 -20.28 13.39 8.51
N GLU A 261 -19.99 13.63 9.79
CA GLU A 261 -18.89 14.48 10.23
C GLU A 261 -17.53 13.91 9.74
N THR A 262 -17.34 12.59 9.85
CA THR A 262 -16.15 11.89 9.36
C THR A 262 -15.97 12.10 7.86
N GLY A 263 -17.04 11.93 7.09
CA GLY A 263 -17.03 12.10 5.65
C GLY A 263 -16.68 13.52 5.22
N LEU A 264 -17.31 14.51 5.83
CA LEU A 264 -17.03 15.94 5.57
C LEU A 264 -15.58 16.31 5.90
N LYS A 265 -15.00 15.75 6.99
CA LYS A 265 -13.59 15.94 7.32
C LYS A 265 -12.68 15.37 6.22
N GLY A 266 -13.03 14.21 5.66
CA GLY A 266 -12.30 13.63 4.53
C GLY A 266 -12.37 14.49 3.27
N VAL A 267 -13.51 15.14 3.01
CA VAL A 267 -13.68 16.10 1.89
C VAL A 267 -12.82 17.33 2.11
N GLU A 268 -12.83 17.91 3.32
CA GLU A 268 -11.99 19.07 3.68
C GLU A 268 -10.50 18.79 3.44
N GLU A 269 -10.01 17.65 3.94
CA GLU A 269 -8.61 17.24 3.74
C GLU A 269 -8.26 17.05 2.26
N THR A 270 -9.13 16.40 1.49
CA THR A 270 -8.95 16.17 0.06
C THR A 270 -8.96 17.46 -0.72
N HIS A 271 -9.88 18.37 -0.39
CA HIS A 271 -9.96 19.70 -0.99
C HIS A 271 -8.70 20.51 -0.73
N PHE A 272 -8.18 20.50 0.53
CA PHE A 272 -6.92 21.16 0.87
C PHE A 272 -5.77 20.67 -0.01
N ILE A 273 -5.59 19.35 -0.11
CA ILE A 273 -4.52 18.73 -0.90
C ILE A 273 -4.65 19.12 -2.37
N LEU A 274 -5.83 18.96 -2.97
CA LEU A 274 -6.07 19.29 -4.39
C LEU A 274 -5.87 20.77 -4.67
N ASN A 275 -6.32 21.65 -3.78
CA ASN A 275 -6.14 23.09 -3.93
C ASN A 275 -4.65 23.48 -3.82
N ALA A 276 -3.90 22.93 -2.89
CA ALA A 276 -2.46 23.17 -2.80
C ALA A 276 -1.71 22.70 -4.06
N LEU A 277 -2.10 21.55 -4.62
CA LEU A 277 -1.51 21.00 -5.84
C LEU A 277 -1.87 21.80 -7.10
N LYS A 278 -3.03 22.47 -7.16
CA LYS A 278 -3.37 23.41 -8.26
C LYS A 278 -2.40 24.58 -8.36
N HIS A 279 -1.84 25.02 -7.23
CA HIS A 279 -0.88 26.13 -7.16
C HIS A 279 0.58 25.66 -7.31
N SER A 280 0.80 24.36 -7.39
CA SER A 280 2.09 23.77 -7.69
C SER A 280 2.17 23.35 -9.16
N HIS A 281 3.36 23.43 -9.75
CA HIS A 281 3.56 23.06 -11.15
C HIS A 281 3.60 21.52 -11.29
N MET A 282 2.42 20.89 -11.33
CA MET A 282 2.29 19.47 -11.61
C MET A 282 2.31 19.21 -13.12
N ASN A 283 3.07 18.22 -13.57
CA ASN A 283 3.15 17.82 -14.98
C ASN A 283 2.15 16.70 -15.32
N ASN A 284 1.74 15.94 -14.34
CA ASN A 284 0.83 14.82 -14.50
C ASN A 284 -0.56 15.14 -13.93
N GLU A 285 -1.58 14.54 -14.51
CA GLU A 285 -2.98 14.74 -14.10
C GLU A 285 -3.25 14.15 -12.72
N ILE A 286 -4.04 14.87 -11.91
CA ILE A 286 -4.53 14.41 -10.62
C ILE A 286 -6.05 14.23 -10.71
N GLN A 287 -6.53 13.06 -10.32
CA GLN A 287 -7.95 12.70 -10.39
C GLN A 287 -8.47 12.25 -9.02
N LEU A 288 -9.52 12.90 -8.55
CA LEU A 288 -10.34 12.37 -7.45
C LEU A 288 -11.06 11.11 -7.93
N ASP A 289 -10.78 9.99 -7.29
CA ASP A 289 -11.29 8.67 -7.65
C ASP A 289 -11.96 8.01 -6.44
N LEU A 290 -13.27 8.10 -6.36
CA LEU A 290 -14.06 7.54 -5.26
C LEU A 290 -14.08 6.01 -5.24
N THR A 291 -13.62 5.37 -6.32
CA THR A 291 -13.49 3.93 -6.42
C THR A 291 -12.14 3.41 -5.90
N LEU A 292 -11.19 4.33 -5.67
CA LEU A 292 -9.91 3.98 -5.04
C LEU A 292 -10.13 3.69 -3.55
N ALA A 293 -10.29 2.42 -3.21
CA ALA A 293 -10.76 2.02 -1.90
C ALA A 293 -9.75 1.23 -1.06
N ARG A 294 -8.68 0.73 -1.61
CA ARG A 294 -7.63 -0.05 -0.93
C ARG A 294 -8.09 -0.79 0.35
N GLY A 295 -8.19 -2.12 0.30
CA GLY A 295 -8.79 -2.96 1.34
C GLY A 295 -7.98 -3.13 2.64
N LEU A 296 -6.89 -2.40 2.84
CA LEU A 296 -6.03 -2.55 4.03
C LEU A 296 -6.46 -1.60 5.15
N ASN A 297 -6.58 -2.15 6.35
CA ASN A 297 -7.11 -1.45 7.52
C ASN A 297 -6.21 -0.35 8.10
N TYR A 298 -4.99 -0.19 7.57
CA TYR A 298 -4.07 0.82 8.08
C TYR A 298 -4.13 2.17 7.35
N TYR A 299 -4.98 2.33 6.34
CA TYR A 299 -5.26 3.65 5.76
C TYR A 299 -6.24 4.41 6.66
N THR A 300 -5.88 5.61 7.11
CA THR A 300 -6.68 6.45 7.98
C THR A 300 -7.11 7.78 7.35
N GLY A 301 -6.36 8.25 6.34
CA GLY A 301 -6.56 9.52 5.67
C GLY A 301 -6.51 9.39 4.15
N ALA A 302 -5.76 10.28 3.49
CA ALA A 302 -5.62 10.29 2.04
C ALA A 302 -4.99 9.02 1.48
N ILE A 303 -5.50 8.54 0.36
CA ILE A 303 -5.05 7.35 -0.37
C ILE A 303 -4.59 7.81 -1.74
N PHE A 304 -3.41 7.38 -2.19
CA PHE A 304 -2.89 7.66 -3.52
C PHE A 304 -2.63 6.38 -4.27
N GLU A 305 -2.86 6.44 -5.58
CA GLU A 305 -2.48 5.41 -6.52
C GLU A 305 -1.98 6.05 -7.82
N VAL A 306 -0.99 5.45 -8.45
CA VAL A 306 -0.46 5.93 -9.72
C VAL A 306 -0.66 4.89 -10.80
N LYS A 307 -1.34 5.28 -11.86
CA LYS A 307 -1.60 4.46 -13.04
C LYS A 307 -0.80 5.02 -14.24
N ALA A 308 -0.09 4.16 -14.96
CA ALA A 308 0.55 4.54 -16.22
C ALA A 308 -0.51 4.79 -17.30
N LEU A 309 -0.28 5.80 -18.16
CA LEU A 309 -1.17 6.11 -19.27
C LEU A 309 -0.74 5.42 -20.58
N ASP A 310 0.53 5.09 -20.70
CA ASP A 310 1.13 4.56 -21.94
C ASP A 310 1.17 3.02 -22.02
N VAL A 311 0.95 2.34 -20.88
CA VAL A 311 0.99 0.87 -20.80
C VAL A 311 -0.08 0.36 -19.82
N GLN A 312 -0.64 -0.80 -20.16
CA GLN A 312 -1.57 -1.49 -19.26
C GLN A 312 -0.78 -2.31 -18.23
N ILE A 313 -0.42 -1.69 -17.13
CA ILE A 313 0.10 -2.33 -15.94
C ILE A 313 -0.78 -1.92 -14.75
N GLY A 314 -0.79 -2.73 -13.70
CA GLY A 314 -1.48 -2.36 -12.47
C GLY A 314 -0.89 -1.10 -11.83
N SER A 315 -1.29 -0.82 -10.60
CA SER A 315 -0.73 0.30 -9.82
C SER A 315 0.80 0.24 -9.79
N ILE A 316 1.46 1.36 -10.10
CA ILE A 316 2.93 1.47 -10.09
C ILE A 316 3.41 1.83 -8.69
N THR A 317 2.69 2.70 -8.02
CA THR A 317 2.97 3.12 -6.64
C THR A 317 1.68 3.43 -5.91
N ASP A 318 1.71 3.27 -4.60
CA ASP A 318 0.61 3.59 -3.70
C ASP A 318 1.15 4.27 -2.43
N ARG A 319 0.25 4.89 -1.67
CA ARG A 319 0.54 5.40 -0.33
C ARG A 319 -0.03 4.45 0.71
N LYS A 320 0.77 4.22 1.76
CA LYS A 320 0.36 3.56 3.01
C LYS A 320 0.48 4.59 4.12
N SER A 321 -0.59 4.88 4.79
CA SER A 321 -0.61 5.79 5.94
C SER A 321 -0.57 5.05 7.26
#